data_8d071fc9ee49f9c84df68c1e1581e567
#
_entry.id   8d071fc9ee49f9c84df68c1e1581e567
#
_cell.length_a   1.000
_cell.length_b   1.000
_cell.length_c   1.000
_cell.angle_alpha   90.00
_cell.angle_beta   90.00
_cell.angle_gamma   90.00
#
_symmetry.space_group_name_H-M   'P 1'
#
loop_
_entity.id
_entity.type
_entity.pdbx_description
1 polymer ?
#
loop_
_entity_poly.entity_id
_entity_poly.type
_entity_poly.pdbx_seq_one_letter_code
_entity_poly.pdbx_strand_id
1 'polypeptide(L)' 'MRMPTLKIEKFIYMSDGFYVYKMEDGYAVKDEFGYTLKSAKTVKTCDTYVQKQLETRRAAERYAIERINQEHNNNRSI' A
#
# COMPACT_ATOMS: atom_id res chain seq x y z
N MET A 1 19.10 -16.33 22.88
CA MET A 1 18.34 -15.55 23.06
C MET A 1 17.57 -15.20 21.97
N ARG A 2 16.54 -14.73 22.02
CA ARG A 2 15.81 -14.51 21.03
C ARG A 2 15.67 -13.18 20.68
N MET A 3 15.40 -12.87 19.51
CA MET A 3 15.26 -11.63 19.15
C MET A 3 14.03 -11.14 19.54
N PRO A 4 13.90 -9.98 19.92
CA PRO A 4 12.67 -9.41 20.34
C PRO A 4 11.94 -8.95 19.13
N THR A 5 11.40 -9.81 18.41
CA THR A 5 10.65 -9.38 17.29
C THR A 5 9.25 -9.12 17.71
N LEU A 6 8.59 -8.21 17.05
CA LEU A 6 7.21 -7.95 17.31
C LEU A 6 6.43 -9.13 16.85
N LYS A 7 5.59 -9.68 17.75
CA LYS A 7 4.82 -10.78 17.38
C LYS A 7 3.62 -10.37 16.63
N ILE A 8 3.35 -11.01 15.51
CA ILE A 8 2.13 -10.77 14.78
C ILE A 8 1.03 -11.48 15.53
N GLU A 9 0.06 -10.73 16.02
CA GLU A 9 -1.02 -11.33 16.79
C GLU A 9 -2.16 -11.80 15.93
N LYS A 10 -2.48 -11.08 14.87
CA LYS A 10 -3.61 -11.47 14.06
C LYS A 10 -3.57 -10.79 12.70
N PHE A 11 -3.83 -11.59 11.67
CA PHE A 11 -3.96 -11.02 10.33
C PHE A 11 -5.35 -10.43 10.23
N ILE A 12 -5.47 -9.23 9.72
CA ILE A 12 -6.76 -8.58 9.60
C ILE A 12 -7.28 -8.61 8.17
N TYR A 13 -6.52 -8.04 7.23
CA TYR A 13 -6.93 -8.11 5.84
C TYR A 13 -5.77 -7.76 4.91
N MET A 14 -5.99 -8.01 3.64
CA MET A 14 -4.99 -7.70 2.63
C MET A 14 -5.68 -6.95 1.51
N SER A 15 -5.01 -5.95 0.95
CA SER A 15 -5.54 -5.19 -0.15
C SER A 15 -4.42 -4.81 -1.09
N ASP A 16 -4.43 -5.38 -2.30
CA ASP A 16 -3.47 -5.02 -3.33
C ASP A 16 -2.01 -5.04 -2.88
N GLY A 17 -1.61 -6.07 -2.18
CA GLY A 17 -0.23 -6.20 -1.75
C GLY A 17 0.09 -5.56 -0.43
N PHE A 18 -0.90 -4.93 0.22
CA PHE A 18 -0.72 -4.38 1.55
C PHE A 18 -1.42 -5.30 2.53
N TYR A 19 -0.68 -5.75 3.53
CA TYR A 19 -1.20 -6.68 4.52
C TYR A 19 -1.30 -5.98 5.88
N VAL A 20 -2.46 -5.99 6.48
CA VAL A 20 -2.68 -5.33 7.76
C VAL A 20 -2.77 -6.37 8.85
N TYR A 21 -1.98 -6.18 9.89
CA TYR A 21 -1.94 -7.10 11.02
C TYR A 21 -2.15 -6.38 12.33
N LYS A 22 -2.75 -7.08 13.29
CA LYS A 22 -2.80 -6.58 14.64
C LYS A 22 -1.53 -7.07 15.32
N MET A 23 -0.79 -6.17 15.89
CA MET A 23 0.46 -6.47 16.55
C MET A 23 0.33 -6.29 18.05
N GLU A 24 1.39 -6.58 18.77
CA GLU A 24 1.36 -6.46 20.20
C GLU A 24 1.10 -5.04 20.67
N ASP A 25 1.69 -4.07 20.02
CA ASP A 25 1.54 -2.69 20.40
C ASP A 25 0.70 -1.87 19.46
N GLY A 26 -0.18 -2.47 18.73
CA GLY A 26 -1.01 -1.71 17.80
C GLY A 26 -1.23 -2.48 16.52
N TYR A 27 -1.07 -1.79 15.40
CA TYR A 27 -1.32 -2.40 14.10
C TYR A 27 -0.19 -2.07 13.16
N ALA A 28 -0.02 -2.87 12.14
CA ALA A 28 1.05 -2.64 11.16
C ALA A 28 0.58 -2.99 9.77
N VAL A 29 1.09 -2.24 8.79
CA VAL A 29 0.87 -2.54 7.38
C VAL A 29 2.19 -3.07 6.86
N LYS A 30 2.15 -4.24 6.24
CA LYS A 30 3.35 -4.86 5.68
C LYS A 30 3.17 -5.10 4.20
N ASP A 31 4.29 -5.21 3.49
CA ASP A 31 4.21 -5.52 2.07
C ASP A 31 4.25 -7.04 1.89
N GLU A 32 4.24 -7.48 0.63
CA GLU A 32 4.19 -8.90 0.36
C GLU A 32 5.48 -9.60 0.72
N PHE A 33 6.53 -8.86 0.98
CA PHE A 33 7.80 -9.44 1.38
C PHE A 33 7.98 -9.43 2.89
N GLY A 34 6.99 -8.94 3.62
CA GLY A 34 7.05 -8.95 5.08
C GLY A 34 7.65 -7.72 5.72
N TYR A 35 8.01 -6.70 4.93
CA TYR A 35 8.56 -5.49 5.49
C TYR A 35 7.45 -4.59 6.02
N THR A 36 7.66 -4.01 7.18
CA THR A 36 6.69 -3.12 7.78
C THR A 36 6.77 -1.75 7.13
N LEU A 37 5.68 -1.34 6.54
CA LEU A 37 5.60 -0.06 5.86
C LEU A 37 5.05 1.04 6.75
N LYS A 38 4.19 0.66 7.69
CA LYS A 38 3.57 1.64 8.56
C LYS A 38 3.15 0.95 9.86
N SER A 39 3.34 1.63 10.98
CA SER A 39 2.84 1.14 12.26
C SER A 39 1.91 2.19 12.81
N ALA A 40 0.84 1.77 13.44
CA ALA A 40 -0.15 2.69 13.97
C ALA A 40 -0.81 2.09 15.19
N LYS A 41 -1.48 2.93 15.95
CA LYS A 41 -2.14 2.48 17.16
C LYS A 41 -3.56 2.02 16.90
N THR A 42 -4.12 2.35 15.74
CA THR A 42 -5.47 1.94 15.41
C THR A 42 -5.51 1.38 14.00
N VAL A 43 -6.47 0.51 13.75
CA VAL A 43 -6.61 -0.06 12.43
C VAL A 43 -7.06 1.00 11.44
N LYS A 44 -7.79 2.01 11.92
CA LYS A 44 -8.26 3.06 11.05
C LYS A 44 -7.10 3.82 10.42
N THR A 45 -6.05 4.06 11.17
CA THR A 45 -4.86 4.73 10.64
C THR A 45 -4.20 3.87 9.58
N CYS A 46 -4.16 2.55 9.78
CA CYS A 46 -3.62 1.65 8.78
C CYS A 46 -4.47 1.68 7.52
N ASP A 47 -5.79 1.67 7.69
CA ASP A 47 -6.70 1.73 6.54
C ASP A 47 -6.48 3.00 5.74
N THR A 48 -6.33 4.12 6.42
CA THR A 48 -6.10 5.40 5.76
C THR A 48 -4.79 5.35 4.96
N TYR A 49 -3.76 4.78 5.56
CA TYR A 49 -2.48 4.66 4.87
C TYR A 49 -2.62 3.80 3.60
N VAL A 50 -3.28 2.66 3.71
CA VAL A 50 -3.47 1.76 2.58
C VAL A 50 -4.26 2.45 1.48
N GLN A 51 -5.35 3.12 1.84
CA GLN A 51 -6.18 3.81 0.86
C GLN A 51 -5.39 4.90 0.15
N LYS A 52 -4.58 5.64 0.90
CA LYS A 52 -3.80 6.70 0.31
C LYS A 52 -2.76 6.13 -0.66
N GLN A 53 -2.13 5.02 -0.32
CA GLN A 53 -1.15 4.39 -1.19
C GLN A 53 -1.81 3.89 -2.47
N LEU A 54 -3.00 3.31 -2.35
CA LEU A 54 -3.71 2.81 -3.51
C LEU A 54 -4.16 3.95 -4.41
N GLU A 55 -4.59 5.06 -3.83
CA GLU A 55 -4.98 6.22 -4.61
C GLU A 55 -3.80 6.79 -5.37
N THR A 56 -2.66 6.87 -4.71
CA THR A 56 -1.45 7.37 -5.36
C THR A 56 -1.06 6.47 -6.53
N ARG A 57 -1.17 5.16 -6.32
CA ARG A 57 -0.84 4.21 -7.36
C ARG A 57 -1.79 4.33 -8.55
N ARG A 58 -3.08 4.47 -8.28
CA ARG A 58 -4.06 4.63 -9.34
C ARG A 58 -3.87 5.93 -10.11
N ALA A 59 -3.54 6.99 -9.40
CA ALA A 59 -3.31 8.27 -10.03
C ALA A 59 -2.08 8.21 -10.95
N ALA A 60 -1.04 7.52 -10.52
CA ALA A 60 0.16 7.37 -11.33
C ALA A 60 -0.14 6.55 -12.58
N GLU A 61 -0.92 5.48 -12.44
CA GLU A 61 -1.28 4.66 -13.58
C GLU A 61 -2.13 5.43 -14.57
N ARG A 62 -3.09 6.20 -14.06
CA ARG A 62 -3.95 6.98 -14.93
C ARG A 62 -3.16 8.05 -15.68
N TYR A 63 -2.23 8.68 -14.99
CA TYR A 63 -1.40 9.70 -15.61
C TYR A 63 -0.56 9.11 -16.73
N ALA A 64 0.01 7.93 -16.51
CA ALA A 64 0.82 7.27 -17.53
C ALA A 64 -0.01 6.91 -18.75
N ILE A 65 -1.25 6.43 -18.53
CA ILE A 65 -2.11 6.09 -19.63
C ILE A 65 -2.47 7.32 -20.44
N GLU A 66 -2.76 8.42 -19.78
CA GLU A 66 -3.09 9.65 -20.47
C GLU A 66 -1.94 10.15 -21.33
N ARG A 67 -0.73 10.04 -20.81
CA ARG A 67 0.44 10.47 -21.58
C ARG A 67 0.61 9.63 -22.84
N ILE A 68 0.42 8.34 -22.72
CA ILE A 68 0.54 7.46 -23.86
C ILE A 68 -0.50 7.81 -24.91
N ASN A 69 -1.73 8.08 -24.47
CA ASN A 69 -2.79 8.43 -25.39
C ASN A 69 -2.51 9.74 -26.10
N GLN A 70 -1.95 10.71 -25.39
CA GLN A 70 -1.63 11.98 -26.01
C GLN A 70 -0.53 11.83 -27.06
N GLU A 71 0.45 11.03 -26.78
CA GLU A 71 1.50 10.78 -27.74
C GLU A 71 0.96 10.11 -28.99
N HIS A 72 0.04 9.17 -28.80
CA HIS A 72 -0.57 8.52 -29.92
C HIS A 72 -1.35 9.53 -30.75
N ASN A 73 -2.10 10.39 -30.12
CA ASN A 73 -2.89 11.37 -30.82
C ASN A 73 -2.01 12.32 -31.59
N ASN A 74 -0.91 12.73 -31.02
CA ASN A 74 0.01 13.62 -31.71
C ASN A 74 0.58 12.97 -32.96
N ASN A 75 0.92 11.71 -32.87
CA ASN A 75 1.42 11.00 -34.02
C ASN A 75 0.38 10.89 -35.12
N ARG A 76 -0.87 10.76 -34.74
CA ARG A 76 -1.91 10.63 -35.74
C ARG A 76 -2.27 11.95 -36.37
N SER A 77 -1.92 13.04 -35.76
CA SER A 77 -2.27 14.32 -36.24
C SER A 77 -1.42 14.73 -37.43
N ILE A 78 -0.42 14.02 -37.72
CA ILE A 78 0.48 14.41 -38.79
C ILE A 78 -0.11 14.22 -40.16
#